data_f4164e001c76ac8ef1fb66971eb9dd7c
#
_entry.id   f4164e001c76ac8ef1fb66971eb9dd7c
#
_cell.length_a   1.000
_cell.length_b   1.000
_cell.length_c   1.000
_cell.angle_alpha   90.00
_cell.angle_beta   90.00
_cell.angle_gamma   90.00
#
_symmetry.space_group_name_H-M   'P 1'
#
loop_
_entity.id
_entity.type
_entity.pdbx_description
1 polymer ?
#
loop_
_entity_poly.entity_id
_entity_poly.type
_entity_poly.pdbx_seq_one_letter_code
_entity_poly.pdbx_strand_id
1 'polypeptide(L)'
;TTKGTITLVIQAVGGSSKKICELNAGDYITDLVGPLGQATHIEKVGTVVCAGGGVGVAPLLPIVEAFHKAGNRVIVVLAARTKDLVILEEQMRANSDEVIVMTDDGSYGTKGLVTNGVESVINREKVDLCVTIGPAVMMKFVSALTKKYEIATDRKSTRLNSSHDD
;
A
#
# COMPACT_ATOMS: atom_id res chain seq x y z
N THR A 1 -8.03 -11.78 -11.45
CA THR A 1 -8.61 -10.83 -12.42
C THR A 1 -9.59 -11.54 -13.32
N THR A 2 -10.76 -10.96 -13.54
CA THR A 2 -11.83 -11.48 -14.42
C THR A 2 -11.43 -11.57 -15.90
N LYS A 3 -10.25 -11.08 -16.28
CA LYS A 3 -9.78 -11.01 -17.67
C LYS A 3 -8.63 -11.99 -18.01
N GLY A 4 -8.26 -12.89 -17.10
CA GLY A 4 -7.12 -13.80 -17.32
C GLY A 4 -5.76 -13.09 -17.42
N THR A 5 -5.65 -11.87 -16.88
CA THR A 5 -4.43 -11.06 -16.86
C THR A 5 -4.01 -10.76 -15.44
N ILE A 6 -2.75 -10.46 -15.24
CA ILE A 6 -2.20 -9.92 -14.00
C ILE A 6 -1.61 -8.54 -14.28
N THR A 7 -1.64 -7.67 -13.27
CA THR A 7 -0.99 -6.36 -13.33
C THR A 7 0.20 -6.35 -12.38
N LEU A 8 1.34 -5.98 -12.91
CA LEU A 8 2.57 -5.78 -12.13
C LEU A 8 2.87 -4.29 -12.05
N VAL A 9 3.22 -3.81 -10.86
CA VAL A 9 3.72 -2.46 -10.65
C VAL A 9 5.21 -2.56 -10.30
N ILE A 10 6.06 -2.00 -11.14
CA ILE A 10 7.52 -2.17 -11.05
C ILE A 10 8.17 -0.81 -10.96
N GLN A 11 9.03 -0.64 -9.95
CA GLN A 11 9.85 0.55 -9.79
C GLN A 11 11.28 0.25 -10.27
N ALA A 12 11.80 1.06 -11.17
CA ALA A 12 13.13 0.90 -11.79
C ALA A 12 14.25 1.32 -10.83
N VAL A 13 14.62 0.46 -9.88
CA VAL A 13 15.66 0.75 -8.87
C VAL A 13 16.94 -0.07 -9.05
N GLY A 14 16.86 -1.28 -9.60
CA GLY A 14 18.00 -2.17 -9.81
C GLY A 14 18.10 -2.67 -11.24
N GLY A 15 19.13 -3.44 -11.57
CA GLY A 15 19.38 -3.91 -12.95
C GLY A 15 18.20 -4.68 -13.55
N SER A 16 17.64 -5.65 -12.81
CA SER A 16 16.50 -6.45 -13.28
C SER A 16 15.23 -5.62 -13.44
N SER A 17 14.89 -4.77 -12.44
CA SER A 17 13.70 -3.92 -12.53
C SER A 17 13.78 -2.88 -13.64
N LYS A 18 14.99 -2.33 -13.91
CA LYS A 18 15.20 -1.44 -15.06
C LYS A 18 14.94 -2.15 -16.38
N LYS A 19 15.50 -3.37 -16.57
CA LYS A 19 15.28 -4.17 -17.78
C LYS A 19 13.80 -4.49 -18.01
N ILE A 20 13.03 -4.79 -16.95
CA ILE A 20 11.60 -5.03 -17.08
C ILE A 20 10.86 -3.75 -17.45
N CYS A 21 11.26 -2.59 -16.93
CA CYS A 21 10.66 -1.30 -17.28
C CYS A 21 10.98 -0.83 -18.71
N GLU A 22 11.96 -1.43 -19.39
CA GLU A 22 12.30 -1.18 -20.79
C GLU A 22 11.43 -1.97 -21.77
N LEU A 23 10.65 -2.94 -21.29
CA LEU A 23 9.75 -3.74 -22.13
C LEU A 23 8.61 -2.89 -22.69
N ASN A 24 8.25 -3.18 -23.93
CA ASN A 24 7.16 -2.53 -24.66
C ASN A 24 5.96 -3.45 -24.82
N ALA A 25 4.85 -2.89 -25.25
CA ALA A 25 3.67 -3.68 -25.59
C ALA A 25 3.99 -4.67 -26.71
N GLY A 26 3.75 -5.96 -26.46
CA GLY A 26 4.09 -7.06 -27.36
C GLY A 26 5.34 -7.83 -26.94
N ASP A 27 6.16 -7.28 -26.06
CA ASP A 27 7.24 -8.04 -25.43
C ASP A 27 6.69 -9.00 -24.38
N TYR A 28 7.49 -9.98 -23.99
CA TYR A 28 7.07 -10.98 -23.02
C TYR A 28 8.16 -11.28 -21.99
N ILE A 29 7.71 -11.72 -20.82
CA ILE A 29 8.58 -12.28 -19.77
C ILE A 29 8.47 -13.80 -19.89
N THR A 30 9.60 -14.49 -19.97
CA THR A 30 9.65 -15.94 -20.24
C THR A 30 8.97 -16.75 -19.14
N ASP A 31 9.21 -16.37 -17.89
CA ASP A 31 8.70 -17.09 -16.73
C ASP A 31 8.16 -16.13 -15.67
N LEU A 32 6.99 -16.43 -15.15
CA LEU A 32 6.39 -15.74 -14.02
C LEU A 32 5.84 -16.78 -13.05
N VAL A 33 6.39 -16.81 -11.86
CA VAL A 33 5.98 -17.75 -10.81
C VAL A 33 5.18 -17.02 -9.74
N GLY A 34 4.00 -17.55 -9.44
CA GLY A 34 3.10 -17.01 -8.41
C GLY A 34 1.75 -17.74 -8.38
N PRO A 35 0.89 -17.42 -7.42
CA PRO A 35 1.13 -16.50 -6.31
C PRO A 35 2.11 -17.08 -5.26
N LEU A 36 3.00 -16.23 -4.75
CA LEU A 36 3.95 -16.60 -3.71
C LEU A 36 3.69 -15.80 -2.42
N GLY A 37 4.21 -16.33 -1.31
CA GLY A 37 4.07 -15.71 0.00
C GLY A 37 2.83 -16.17 0.76
N GLN A 38 2.53 -15.48 1.86
CA GLN A 38 1.41 -15.79 2.73
C GLN A 38 0.27 -14.78 2.51
N ALA A 39 -0.95 -15.29 2.30
CA ALA A 39 -2.12 -14.43 2.15
C ALA A 39 -2.39 -13.62 3.42
N THR A 40 -2.89 -12.39 3.24
CA THR A 40 -3.41 -11.60 4.36
C THR A 40 -4.69 -12.23 4.88
N HIS A 41 -4.80 -12.38 6.19
CA HIS A 41 -6.04 -12.80 6.80
C HIS A 41 -7.09 -11.67 6.69
N ILE A 42 -8.20 -11.97 6.03
CA ILE A 42 -9.28 -11.01 5.79
C ILE A 42 -10.51 -11.46 6.55
N GLU A 43 -10.97 -10.60 7.45
CA GLU A 43 -12.21 -10.82 8.19
C GLU A 43 -12.93 -9.48 8.42
N LYS A 44 -14.19 -9.54 8.84
CA LYS A 44 -14.92 -8.32 9.21
C LYS A 44 -14.56 -7.95 10.64
N VAL A 45 -13.76 -6.89 10.79
CA VAL A 45 -13.30 -6.37 12.10
C VAL A 45 -13.91 -5.03 12.46
N GLY A 46 -14.45 -4.28 11.50
CA GLY A 46 -15.02 -2.95 11.72
C GLY A 46 -14.36 -1.90 10.82
N THR A 47 -13.65 -0.95 11.39
CA THR A 47 -12.92 0.09 10.64
C THR A 47 -11.45 -0.30 10.45
N VAL A 48 -11.02 -0.38 9.20
CA VAL A 48 -9.65 -0.71 8.80
C VAL A 48 -8.98 0.50 8.15
N VAL A 49 -7.84 0.91 8.68
CA VAL A 49 -6.99 1.92 8.05
C VAL A 49 -5.87 1.23 7.27
N CYS A 50 -5.80 1.52 5.98
CA CYS A 50 -4.79 0.98 5.07
C CYS A 50 -3.80 2.08 4.68
N ALA A 51 -2.58 2.04 5.22
CA ALA A 51 -1.55 3.06 5.01
C ALA A 51 -0.51 2.58 4.00
N GLY A 52 -0.41 3.25 2.86
CA GLY A 52 0.50 2.90 1.76
C GLY A 52 1.46 4.01 1.39
N GLY A 53 2.72 3.64 1.10
CA GLY A 53 3.73 4.59 0.67
C GLY A 53 4.57 4.08 -0.50
N GLY A 54 4.79 4.95 -1.50
CA GLY A 54 5.56 4.62 -2.68
C GLY A 54 5.00 3.40 -3.42
N VAL A 55 5.86 2.51 -3.89
CA VAL A 55 5.45 1.27 -4.59
C VAL A 55 4.62 0.33 -3.71
N GLY A 56 4.69 0.47 -2.38
CA GLY A 56 3.88 -0.30 -1.43
C GLY A 56 2.36 -0.12 -1.56
N VAL A 57 1.93 0.91 -2.26
CA VAL A 57 0.52 1.14 -2.61
C VAL A 57 -0.02 0.03 -3.53
N ALA A 58 0.82 -0.52 -4.41
CA ALA A 58 0.39 -1.55 -5.36
C ALA A 58 -0.06 -2.87 -4.66
N PRO A 59 0.73 -3.50 -3.78
CA PRO A 59 0.29 -4.66 -3.04
C PRO A 59 -0.79 -4.35 -1.98
N LEU A 60 -0.96 -3.09 -1.60
CA LEU A 60 -2.03 -2.67 -0.69
C LEU A 60 -3.41 -2.72 -1.35
N LEU A 61 -3.51 -2.44 -2.66
CA LEU A 61 -4.79 -2.39 -3.37
C LEU A 61 -5.63 -3.67 -3.25
N PRO A 62 -5.13 -4.88 -3.54
CA PRO A 62 -5.92 -6.09 -3.37
C PRO A 62 -6.35 -6.35 -1.92
N ILE A 63 -5.58 -5.89 -0.94
CA ILE A 63 -5.93 -5.99 0.49
C ILE A 63 -7.09 -5.05 0.82
N VAL A 64 -7.04 -3.80 0.33
CA VAL A 64 -8.12 -2.81 0.43
C VAL A 64 -9.42 -3.37 -0.16
N GLU A 65 -9.36 -3.90 -1.40
CA GLU A 65 -10.50 -4.53 -2.05
C GLU A 65 -11.08 -5.68 -1.22
N ALA A 66 -10.22 -6.54 -0.67
CA ALA A 66 -10.65 -7.69 0.11
C ALA A 66 -11.34 -7.29 1.42
N PHE A 67 -10.77 -6.33 2.17
CA PHE A 67 -11.39 -5.82 3.39
C PHE A 67 -12.72 -5.11 3.12
N HIS A 68 -12.80 -4.32 2.06
CA HIS A 68 -14.03 -3.63 1.68
C HIS A 68 -15.12 -4.63 1.27
N LYS A 69 -14.78 -5.66 0.46
CA LYS A 69 -15.70 -6.75 0.11
C LYS A 69 -16.16 -7.58 1.31
N ALA A 70 -15.33 -7.70 2.34
CA ALA A 70 -15.70 -8.36 3.60
C ALA A 70 -16.64 -7.53 4.47
N GLY A 71 -17.02 -6.33 4.05
CA GLY A 71 -17.98 -5.45 4.73
C GLY A 71 -17.35 -4.60 5.85
N ASN A 72 -16.05 -4.36 5.80
CA ASN A 72 -15.39 -3.39 6.66
C ASN A 72 -15.56 -1.97 6.10
N ARG A 73 -15.51 -0.98 6.99
CA ARG A 73 -15.24 0.39 6.62
C ARG A 73 -13.75 0.53 6.36
N VAL A 74 -13.37 0.87 5.13
CA VAL A 74 -11.96 0.94 4.74
C VAL A 74 -11.56 2.37 4.42
N ILE A 75 -10.57 2.88 5.13
CA ILE A 75 -9.99 4.20 4.94
C ILE A 75 -8.54 4.02 4.49
N VAL A 76 -8.21 4.59 3.34
CA VAL A 76 -6.88 4.48 2.76
C VAL A 76 -6.12 5.79 2.99
N VAL A 77 -4.88 5.69 3.47
CA VAL A 77 -3.94 6.80 3.56
C VAL A 77 -2.80 6.53 2.57
N LEU A 78 -2.77 7.30 1.49
CA LEU A 78 -1.71 7.26 0.48
C LEU A 78 -0.65 8.29 0.82
N ALA A 79 0.61 7.88 0.87
CA ALA A 79 1.72 8.78 1.12
C ALA A 79 2.74 8.77 -0.02
N ALA A 80 3.13 9.94 -0.47
CA ALA A 80 4.17 10.13 -1.48
C ALA A 80 5.00 11.37 -1.15
N ARG A 81 6.18 11.49 -1.76
CA ARG A 81 6.98 12.72 -1.61
C ARG A 81 6.36 13.89 -2.33
N THR A 82 5.86 13.64 -3.54
CA THR A 82 5.28 14.65 -4.44
C THR A 82 4.04 14.07 -5.12
N LYS A 83 3.24 14.95 -5.74
CA LYS A 83 2.05 14.57 -6.52
C LYS A 83 2.34 13.50 -7.57
N ASP A 84 3.44 13.65 -8.31
CA ASP A 84 3.79 12.77 -9.44
C ASP A 84 4.11 11.33 -9.02
N LEU A 85 4.37 11.13 -7.72
CA LEU A 85 4.65 9.83 -7.11
C LEU A 85 3.41 9.18 -6.48
N VAL A 86 2.26 9.84 -6.53
CA VAL A 86 0.98 9.25 -6.09
C VAL A 86 0.50 8.29 -7.17
N ILE A 87 0.35 7.02 -6.84
CA ILE A 87 -0.09 5.97 -7.76
C ILE A 87 -1.39 5.32 -7.28
N LEU A 88 -2.18 4.80 -8.23
CA LEU A 88 -3.40 3.99 -7.98
C LEU A 88 -4.47 4.68 -7.14
N GLU A 89 -4.50 6.01 -7.07
CA GLU A 89 -5.48 6.75 -6.26
C GLU A 89 -6.91 6.45 -6.71
N GLU A 90 -7.19 6.46 -8.01
CA GLU A 90 -8.55 6.20 -8.55
C GLU A 90 -9.02 4.80 -8.18
N GLN A 91 -8.14 3.80 -8.30
CA GLN A 91 -8.44 2.42 -7.93
C GLN A 91 -8.71 2.28 -6.43
N MET A 92 -7.93 2.99 -5.60
CA MET A 92 -8.17 3.01 -4.15
C MET A 92 -9.51 3.65 -3.82
N ARG A 93 -9.85 4.78 -4.45
CA ARG A 93 -11.16 5.45 -4.27
C ARG A 93 -12.34 4.58 -4.70
N ALA A 94 -12.17 3.79 -5.75
CA ALA A 94 -13.21 2.87 -6.23
C ALA A 94 -13.44 1.66 -5.30
N ASN A 95 -12.48 1.33 -4.44
CA ASN A 95 -12.49 0.11 -3.62
C ASN A 95 -12.39 0.38 -2.10
N SER A 96 -12.63 1.63 -1.67
CA SER A 96 -12.63 2.01 -0.25
C SER A 96 -13.67 3.07 0.03
N ASP A 97 -13.98 3.31 1.29
CA ASP A 97 -14.96 4.32 1.72
C ASP A 97 -14.35 5.73 1.69
N GLU A 98 -13.04 5.84 1.92
CA GLU A 98 -12.34 7.12 1.95
C GLU A 98 -10.87 6.96 1.56
N VAL A 99 -10.33 7.96 0.85
CA VAL A 99 -8.91 8.06 0.53
C VAL A 99 -8.38 9.42 0.96
N ILE A 100 -7.37 9.41 1.81
CA ILE A 100 -6.60 10.57 2.25
C ILE A 100 -5.26 10.52 1.54
N VAL A 101 -4.90 11.58 0.82
CA VAL A 101 -3.60 11.69 0.17
C VAL A 101 -2.71 12.64 0.95
N MET A 102 -1.51 12.19 1.29
CA MET A 102 -0.48 12.94 1.98
C MET A 102 0.73 13.10 1.05
N THR A 103 1.25 14.34 0.92
CA THR A 103 2.52 14.58 0.23
C THR A 103 3.47 15.34 1.13
N ASP A 104 4.75 14.95 1.13
CA ASP A 104 5.76 15.55 2.00
C ASP A 104 5.94 17.04 1.70
N ASP A 105 5.91 17.39 0.39
CA ASP A 105 6.08 18.76 -0.08
C ASP A 105 4.79 19.60 -0.10
N GLY A 106 3.62 18.96 0.03
CA GLY A 106 2.30 19.60 -0.06
C GLY A 106 1.84 19.91 -1.48
N SER A 107 2.47 19.31 -2.49
CA SER A 107 2.11 19.51 -3.90
C SER A 107 0.75 18.93 -4.28
N TYR A 108 0.22 18.01 -3.45
CA TYR A 108 -1.10 17.40 -3.65
C TYR A 108 -1.66 16.84 -2.34
N GLY A 109 -2.98 16.89 -2.20
CA GLY A 109 -3.65 16.44 -0.98
C GLY A 109 -3.28 17.30 0.23
N THR A 110 -2.99 16.65 1.35
CA THR A 110 -2.57 17.31 2.58
C THR A 110 -1.05 17.19 2.74
N LYS A 111 -0.40 18.30 3.08
CA LYS A 111 1.04 18.30 3.40
C LYS A 111 1.29 17.55 4.70
N GLY A 112 2.20 16.59 4.65
CA GLY A 112 2.62 15.84 5.84
C GLY A 112 2.97 14.39 5.53
N LEU A 113 3.29 13.67 6.60
CA LEU A 113 3.66 12.27 6.55
C LEU A 113 2.42 11.36 6.65
N VAL A 114 2.58 10.09 6.27
CA VAL A 114 1.52 9.07 6.41
C VAL A 114 0.97 9.01 7.84
N THR A 115 1.82 9.17 8.85
CA THR A 115 1.42 9.17 10.26
C THR A 115 0.43 10.27 10.60
N ASN A 116 0.56 11.46 10.00
CA ASN A 116 -0.40 12.54 10.19
C ASN A 116 -1.79 12.17 9.63
N GLY A 117 -1.82 11.52 8.46
CA GLY A 117 -3.06 11.02 7.88
C GLY A 117 -3.71 9.92 8.73
N VAL A 118 -2.93 8.94 9.19
CA VAL A 118 -3.42 7.86 10.07
C VAL A 118 -3.92 8.42 11.40
N GLU A 119 -3.18 9.34 12.02
CA GLU A 119 -3.56 9.98 13.29
C GLU A 119 -4.84 10.81 13.14
N SER A 120 -5.04 11.48 12.01
CA SER A 120 -6.27 12.23 11.75
C SER A 120 -7.51 11.32 11.72
N VAL A 121 -7.37 10.09 11.22
CA VAL A 121 -8.45 9.08 11.26
C VAL A 121 -8.68 8.59 12.68
N ILE A 122 -7.63 8.22 13.40
CA ILE A 122 -7.73 7.72 14.79
C ILE A 122 -8.40 8.74 15.70
N ASN A 123 -8.14 10.04 15.50
CA ASN A 123 -8.70 11.10 16.33
C ASN A 123 -10.20 11.37 16.06
N ARG A 124 -10.74 10.94 14.92
CA ARG A 124 -12.14 11.21 14.55
C ARG A 124 -13.05 9.98 14.65
N GLU A 125 -12.51 8.78 14.53
CA GLU A 125 -13.29 7.55 14.61
C GLU A 125 -12.47 6.38 15.16
N LYS A 126 -13.17 5.40 15.72
CA LYS A 126 -12.52 4.19 16.23
C LYS A 126 -11.93 3.39 15.06
N VAL A 127 -10.66 3.03 15.17
CA VAL A 127 -9.96 2.15 14.24
C VAL A 127 -9.72 0.80 14.90
N ASP A 128 -10.14 -0.28 14.26
CA ASP A 128 -10.02 -1.64 14.79
C ASP A 128 -8.76 -2.36 14.27
N LEU A 129 -8.29 -2.01 13.07
CA LEU A 129 -7.10 -2.59 12.47
C LEU A 129 -6.38 -1.55 11.59
N CYS A 130 -5.05 -1.57 11.63
CA CYS A 130 -4.22 -0.83 10.69
C CYS A 130 -3.40 -1.83 9.84
N VAL A 131 -3.42 -1.65 8.52
CA VAL A 131 -2.53 -2.38 7.59
C VAL A 131 -1.57 -1.39 6.98
N THR A 132 -0.27 -1.65 7.04
CA THR A 132 0.71 -0.72 6.48
C THR A 132 1.71 -1.41 5.56
N ILE A 133 1.91 -0.86 4.35
CA ILE A 133 2.84 -1.35 3.35
C ILE A 133 3.63 -0.18 2.76
N GLY A 134 4.95 -0.26 2.83
CA GLY A 134 5.82 0.78 2.31
C GLY A 134 7.25 0.65 2.81
N PRO A 135 8.03 1.73 2.73
CA PRO A 135 9.39 1.76 3.29
C PRO A 135 9.42 1.35 4.77
N ALA A 136 10.45 0.62 5.17
CA ALA A 136 10.58 0.11 6.54
C ALA A 136 10.48 1.21 7.61
N VAL A 137 11.05 2.39 7.33
CA VAL A 137 10.98 3.56 8.22
C VAL A 137 9.53 4.03 8.39
N MET A 138 8.78 4.13 7.29
CA MET A 138 7.35 4.50 7.33
C MET A 138 6.56 3.52 8.18
N MET A 139 6.69 2.22 7.93
CA MET A 139 5.98 1.18 8.67
C MET A 139 6.33 1.18 10.16
N LYS A 140 7.60 1.48 10.50
CA LYS A 140 8.05 1.62 11.89
C LYS A 140 7.30 2.76 12.60
N PHE A 141 7.19 3.92 11.96
CA PHE A 141 6.51 5.07 12.56
C PHE A 141 4.99 4.87 12.65
N VAL A 142 4.36 4.30 11.62
CA VAL A 142 2.93 3.94 11.68
C VAL A 142 2.67 2.98 12.82
N SER A 143 3.50 1.92 12.97
CA SER A 143 3.33 0.95 14.06
C SER A 143 3.57 1.55 15.44
N ALA A 144 4.49 2.49 15.56
CA ALA A 144 4.71 3.20 16.82
C ALA A 144 3.52 4.08 17.19
N LEU A 145 2.90 4.72 16.18
CA LEU A 145 1.70 5.52 16.36
C LEU A 145 0.52 4.64 16.79
N THR A 146 0.19 3.61 16.03
CA THR A 146 -0.96 2.73 16.31
C THR A 146 -0.84 2.01 17.65
N LYS A 147 0.40 1.67 18.06
CA LYS A 147 0.66 1.08 19.37
C LYS A 147 0.25 2.00 20.54
N LYS A 148 0.41 3.33 20.40
CA LYS A 148 -0.02 4.28 21.44
C LYS A 148 -1.54 4.26 21.65
N TYR A 149 -2.28 3.90 20.61
CA TYR A 149 -3.74 3.82 20.61
C TYR A 149 -4.27 2.39 20.75
N GLU A 150 -3.37 1.44 21.05
CA GLU A 150 -3.70 0.01 21.21
C GLU A 150 -4.37 -0.63 19.99
N ILE A 151 -4.06 -0.11 18.78
CA ILE A 151 -4.60 -0.61 17.51
C ILE A 151 -3.70 -1.72 16.97
N ALA A 152 -4.29 -2.87 16.66
CA ALA A 152 -3.60 -3.97 15.99
C ALA A 152 -3.06 -3.51 14.62
N THR A 153 -1.81 -3.87 14.32
CA THR A 153 -1.17 -3.40 13.08
C THR A 153 -0.51 -4.55 12.33
N ASP A 154 -0.98 -4.81 11.11
CA ASP A 154 -0.34 -5.73 10.16
C ASP A 154 0.64 -4.95 9.27
N ARG A 155 1.89 -5.40 9.23
CA ARG A 155 2.96 -4.79 8.45
C ARG A 155 3.41 -5.75 7.37
N LYS A 156 3.34 -5.32 6.13
CA LYS A 156 3.84 -6.13 5.00
C LYS A 156 5.01 -5.42 4.34
N SER A 157 6.16 -6.08 4.38
CA SER A 157 7.36 -5.58 3.72
C SER A 157 7.29 -5.87 2.22
N THR A 158 7.53 -4.85 1.41
CA THR A 158 7.78 -4.99 -0.04
C THR A 158 9.24 -5.36 -0.33
N ARG A 159 9.98 -5.79 0.67
CA ARG A 159 11.38 -6.18 0.50
C ARG A 159 11.46 -7.36 -0.46
N LEU A 160 11.86 -7.11 -1.69
CA LEU A 160 12.50 -8.13 -2.50
C LEU A 160 13.68 -8.64 -1.68
N ASN A 161 13.74 -9.93 -1.42
CA ASN A 161 14.94 -10.55 -0.87
C ASN A 161 16.08 -10.29 -1.85
N SER A 162 16.85 -9.25 -1.63
CA SER A 162 18.23 -9.21 -2.07
C SER A 162 19.01 -10.10 -1.13
N SER A 163 18.78 -11.40 -1.22
CA SER A 163 19.72 -12.37 -0.70
C SER A 163 20.86 -12.44 -1.69
N HIS A 164 22.05 -12.24 -1.17
CA HIS A 164 23.36 -12.48 -1.76
C HIS A 164 23.92 -11.36 -2.62
N ASP A 165 24.56 -10.46 -1.93
CA ASP A 165 25.87 -10.00 -2.35
C ASP A 165 26.87 -10.49 -1.28
N ASP A 166 27.53 -11.60 -1.57
CA ASP A 166 28.85 -11.95 -1.07
C ASP A 166 29.89 -11.32 -1.98
#